data_ac397fbcb5237bb5f76face5f6731989
#
_entry.id   ac397fbcb5237bb5f76face5f6731989
#
_cell.length_a   1.000
_cell.length_b   1.000
_cell.length_c   1.000
_cell.angle_alpha   90.00
_cell.angle_beta   90.00
_cell.angle_gamma   90.00
#
_symmetry.space_group_name_H-M   'P 1'
#
loop_
_entity.id
_entity.type
_entity.pdbx_description
1 polymer ?
#
loop_
_entity_poly.entity_id
_entity_poly.type
_entity_poly.pdbx_seq_one_letter_code
_entity_poly.pdbx_strand_id
1 'polypeptide(L)'
;MRLESHAIEAARVRFESDPHQRMNLESALGMILEGTRRNGKVLVVGLGKSGKIAAKIAATLSSTGTPAIYVHPTEALHGDLGVVGPNDVAIAISYTGNTEEVVELLPYFERRGTPVIALSGNPHSRLASHCGIFIDCSVAEEACAHNLAPTSSTTLTLAIGDAIAIALMKARGFTAEDFARNHPGGSLGRRLQLQVKDLMHGMPRAPSLTPSAGMDEILSASTDRKLGAVLVCEGTNLVGIITDGDLRRALKHKDRFFHLTASEIMTRNPITIEPNRLAYDALRLMEERDSQISVLPVVDHLGNALGLLRIHDLVQTF
;
A
#
# COMPACT_ATOMS: atom_id res chain seq x y z
N MET A 1 25.85 -1.32 -11.33
CA MET A 1 25.51 -1.85 -9.99
C MET A 1 26.58 -1.53 -8.93
N ARG A 2 27.87 -1.98 -9.06
CA ARG A 2 28.88 -1.66 -8.01
C ARG A 2 29.10 -0.15 -7.85
N LEU A 3 29.30 0.62 -8.94
CA LEU A 3 29.47 2.07 -8.88
C LEU A 3 28.24 2.80 -8.32
N GLU A 4 27.06 2.40 -8.72
CA GLU A 4 25.81 2.95 -8.19
C GLU A 4 25.63 2.68 -6.70
N SER A 5 25.95 1.45 -6.24
CA SER A 5 25.94 1.11 -4.81
C SER A 5 26.95 1.94 -4.02
N HIS A 6 28.18 2.15 -4.56
CA HIS A 6 29.18 3.02 -3.94
C HIS A 6 28.72 4.48 -3.88
N ALA A 7 28.03 4.99 -4.91
CA ALA A 7 27.49 6.34 -4.91
C ALA A 7 26.45 6.55 -3.79
N ILE A 8 25.56 5.58 -3.58
CA ILE A 8 24.58 5.63 -2.49
C ILE A 8 25.29 5.57 -1.12
N GLU A 9 26.26 4.69 -0.96
CA GLU A 9 27.00 4.56 0.31
C GLU A 9 27.81 5.81 0.62
N ALA A 10 28.49 6.40 -0.37
CA ALA A 10 29.20 7.66 -0.22
C ALA A 10 28.26 8.81 0.21
N ALA A 11 27.05 8.87 -0.37
CA ALA A 11 26.05 9.84 0.04
C ALA A 11 25.56 9.60 1.48
N ARG A 12 25.32 8.35 1.87
CA ARG A 12 24.96 8.00 3.25
C ARG A 12 26.00 8.52 4.24
N VAL A 13 27.28 8.24 3.99
CA VAL A 13 28.40 8.73 4.83
C VAL A 13 28.41 10.26 4.86
N ARG A 14 28.22 10.93 3.72
CA ARG A 14 28.16 12.39 3.62
C ARG A 14 27.03 12.98 4.49
N PHE A 15 25.83 12.44 4.42
CA PHE A 15 24.70 12.90 5.27
C PHE A 15 24.92 12.61 6.77
N GLU A 16 25.67 11.58 7.12
CA GLU A 16 26.01 11.28 8.52
C GLU A 16 27.14 12.15 9.05
N SER A 17 28.14 12.45 8.24
CA SER A 17 29.39 13.14 8.67
C SER A 17 29.36 14.65 8.45
N ASP A 18 28.58 15.16 7.48
CA ASP A 18 28.49 16.59 7.21
C ASP A 18 27.23 17.20 7.87
N PRO A 19 27.42 18.02 8.93
CA PRO A 19 26.30 18.67 9.63
C PRO A 19 25.46 19.59 8.71
N HIS A 20 26.07 20.22 7.69
CA HIS A 20 25.36 21.09 6.75
C HIS A 20 24.41 20.28 5.87
N GLN A 21 24.83 19.14 5.35
CA GLN A 21 23.97 18.29 4.54
C GLN A 21 22.82 17.69 5.37
N ARG A 22 23.09 17.33 6.61
CA ARG A 22 22.02 16.88 7.54
C ARG A 22 21.01 18.00 7.81
N MET A 23 21.49 19.19 8.16
CA MET A 23 20.64 20.35 8.43
C MET A 23 19.80 20.74 7.19
N ASN A 24 20.39 20.67 5.99
CA ASN A 24 19.67 20.95 4.74
C ASN A 24 18.56 19.91 4.51
N LEU A 25 18.82 18.62 4.76
CA LEU A 25 17.78 17.59 4.64
C LEU A 25 16.65 17.80 5.66
N GLU A 26 16.99 18.06 6.92
CA GLU A 26 15.98 18.35 7.97
C GLU A 26 15.16 19.59 7.64
N SER A 27 15.79 20.65 7.12
CA SER A 27 15.12 21.88 6.67
C SER A 27 14.20 21.63 5.50
N ALA A 28 14.61 20.79 4.54
CA ALA A 28 13.79 20.39 3.41
C ALA A 28 12.53 19.64 3.88
N LEU A 29 12.69 18.67 4.79
CA LEU A 29 11.58 17.91 5.37
C LEU A 29 10.61 18.85 6.12
N GLY A 30 11.13 19.75 6.95
CA GLY A 30 10.34 20.73 7.69
C GLY A 30 9.55 21.66 6.77
N MET A 31 10.18 22.17 5.72
CA MET A 31 9.57 23.02 4.71
C MET A 31 8.42 22.32 3.97
N ILE A 32 8.62 21.09 3.55
CA ILE A 32 7.58 20.29 2.87
C ILE A 32 6.42 19.98 3.83
N LEU A 33 6.71 19.59 5.08
CA LEU A 33 5.69 19.33 6.09
C LEU A 33 4.83 20.56 6.35
N GLU A 34 5.45 21.71 6.53
CA GLU A 34 4.74 22.96 6.81
C GLU A 34 3.88 23.41 5.61
N GLY A 35 4.44 23.41 4.39
CA GLY A 35 3.70 23.77 3.19
C GLY A 35 2.48 22.86 2.98
N THR A 36 2.67 21.55 3.10
CA THR A 36 1.58 20.59 2.87
C THR A 36 0.55 20.54 4.03
N ARG A 37 0.90 20.93 5.26
CA ARG A 37 -0.08 21.16 6.34
C ARG A 37 -1.01 22.32 6.04
N ARG A 38 -0.56 23.29 5.24
CA ARG A 38 -1.33 24.45 4.78
C ARG A 38 -2.00 24.23 3.43
N ASN A 39 -2.27 22.97 3.04
CA ASN A 39 -2.85 22.57 1.76
C ASN A 39 -1.99 22.88 0.53
N GLY A 40 -0.69 23.08 0.68
CA GLY A 40 0.26 23.10 -0.42
C GLY A 40 0.61 21.69 -0.89
N LYS A 41 1.33 21.63 -1.99
CA LYS A 41 1.87 20.38 -2.57
C LYS A 41 3.34 20.54 -2.94
N VAL A 42 3.98 19.43 -3.22
CA VAL A 42 5.37 19.42 -3.72
C VAL A 42 5.36 19.42 -5.25
N LEU A 43 6.04 20.39 -5.85
CA LEU A 43 6.27 20.48 -7.28
C LEU A 43 7.64 19.88 -7.58
N VAL A 44 7.71 18.73 -8.22
CA VAL A 44 9.00 18.10 -8.53
C VAL A 44 9.34 18.39 -9.99
N VAL A 45 10.42 19.15 -10.21
CA VAL A 45 10.82 19.68 -11.52
C VAL A 45 12.12 19.03 -11.98
N GLY A 46 12.20 18.70 -13.25
CA GLY A 46 13.42 18.17 -13.88
C GLY A 46 13.23 17.89 -15.37
N LEU A 47 14.32 17.86 -16.12
CA LEU A 47 14.32 17.63 -17.57
C LEU A 47 15.06 16.35 -17.95
N GLY A 48 14.68 15.70 -19.03
CA GLY A 48 15.34 14.53 -19.58
C GLY A 48 15.35 13.35 -18.58
N LYS A 49 16.53 12.82 -18.25
CA LYS A 49 16.69 11.72 -17.28
C LYS A 49 16.31 12.19 -15.88
N SER A 50 16.74 13.40 -15.48
CA SER A 50 16.32 13.99 -14.20
C SER A 50 14.80 14.19 -14.13
N GLY A 51 14.14 14.50 -15.25
CA GLY A 51 12.67 14.58 -15.32
C GLY A 51 11.97 13.23 -15.08
N LYS A 52 12.53 12.12 -15.57
CA LYS A 52 12.00 10.78 -15.29
C LYS A 52 12.13 10.41 -13.80
N ILE A 53 13.25 10.80 -13.18
CA ILE A 53 13.45 10.64 -11.74
C ILE A 53 12.48 11.55 -10.96
N ALA A 54 12.31 12.81 -11.38
CA ALA A 54 11.36 13.74 -10.78
C ALA A 54 9.92 13.19 -10.79
N ALA A 55 9.48 12.65 -11.91
CA ALA A 55 8.16 12.04 -12.04
C ALA A 55 7.99 10.84 -11.09
N LYS A 56 9.02 9.99 -10.93
CA LYS A 56 8.98 8.88 -9.99
C LYS A 56 8.95 9.37 -8.53
N ILE A 57 9.74 10.36 -8.18
CA ILE A 57 9.75 10.94 -6.83
C ILE A 57 8.38 11.55 -6.50
N ALA A 58 7.79 12.31 -7.42
CA ALA A 58 6.45 12.87 -7.25
C ALA A 58 5.39 11.78 -7.02
N ALA A 59 5.44 10.69 -7.80
CA ALA A 59 4.56 9.55 -7.63
C ALA A 59 4.74 8.87 -6.27
N THR A 60 5.99 8.67 -5.82
CA THR A 60 6.29 8.08 -4.50
C THR A 60 5.77 8.98 -3.36
N LEU A 61 6.02 10.29 -3.41
CA LEU A 61 5.52 11.25 -2.44
C LEU A 61 3.98 11.17 -2.34
N SER A 62 3.28 11.21 -3.48
CA SER A 62 1.81 11.14 -3.53
C SER A 62 1.30 9.83 -2.95
N SER A 63 1.91 8.70 -3.32
CA SER A 63 1.48 7.38 -2.86
C SER A 63 1.72 7.17 -1.35
N THR A 64 2.70 7.87 -0.78
CA THR A 64 3.04 7.81 0.65
C THR A 64 2.46 8.98 1.48
N GLY A 65 1.44 9.68 0.95
CA GLY A 65 0.64 10.65 1.69
C GLY A 65 1.16 12.09 1.68
N THR A 66 2.16 12.40 0.85
CA THR A 66 2.61 13.78 0.60
C THR A 66 2.11 14.24 -0.76
N PRO A 67 1.15 15.19 -0.85
CA PRO A 67 0.67 15.68 -2.14
C PRO A 67 1.81 16.20 -3.01
N ALA A 68 2.00 15.62 -4.18
CA ALA A 68 3.09 15.98 -5.09
C ALA A 68 2.71 15.78 -6.55
N ILE A 69 3.26 16.59 -7.43
CA ILE A 69 3.12 16.47 -8.87
C ILE A 69 4.48 16.69 -9.56
N TYR A 70 4.68 16.01 -10.68
CA TYR A 70 5.77 16.32 -11.59
C TYR A 70 5.38 17.49 -12.50
N VAL A 71 6.30 18.45 -12.66
CA VAL A 71 6.13 19.61 -13.54
C VAL A 71 7.27 19.60 -14.57
N HIS A 72 6.92 19.48 -15.85
CA HIS A 72 7.90 19.55 -16.92
C HIS A 72 8.34 21.02 -17.09
N PRO A 73 9.64 21.35 -17.00
CA PRO A 73 10.07 22.75 -16.97
C PRO A 73 9.68 23.53 -18.23
N THR A 74 9.76 22.94 -19.41
CA THR A 74 9.37 23.60 -20.65
C THR A 74 7.86 23.89 -20.68
N GLU A 75 7.01 22.91 -20.32
CA GLU A 75 5.56 23.10 -20.27
C GLU A 75 5.17 24.13 -19.21
N ALA A 76 5.91 24.18 -18.12
CA ALA A 76 5.73 25.19 -17.07
C ALA A 76 5.88 26.62 -17.62
N LEU A 77 6.89 26.86 -18.46
CA LEU A 77 7.10 28.17 -19.11
C LEU A 77 6.00 28.51 -20.12
N HIS A 78 5.24 27.52 -20.59
CA HIS A 78 4.15 27.68 -21.56
C HIS A 78 2.75 27.62 -20.94
N GLY A 79 2.63 27.67 -19.61
CA GLY A 79 1.35 27.83 -18.94
C GLY A 79 1.12 26.93 -17.71
N ASP A 80 1.83 25.78 -17.60
CA ASP A 80 1.63 24.86 -16.49
C ASP A 80 2.04 25.44 -15.11
N LEU A 81 2.74 26.57 -15.08
CA LEU A 81 2.93 27.36 -13.84
C LEU A 81 1.61 27.79 -13.18
N GLY A 82 0.49 27.72 -13.90
CA GLY A 82 -0.85 27.89 -13.33
C GLY A 82 -1.19 26.91 -12.22
N VAL A 83 -0.53 25.75 -12.18
CA VAL A 83 -0.71 24.74 -11.12
C VAL A 83 -0.10 25.14 -9.78
N VAL A 84 0.83 26.12 -9.78
CA VAL A 84 1.54 26.58 -8.58
C VAL A 84 0.59 27.37 -7.69
N GLY A 85 0.28 26.81 -6.52
CA GLY A 85 -0.58 27.40 -5.51
C GLY A 85 0.20 28.03 -4.34
N PRO A 86 -0.51 28.69 -3.43
CA PRO A 86 0.07 29.14 -2.17
C PRO A 86 0.53 27.95 -1.33
N ASN A 87 1.61 28.14 -0.58
CA ASN A 87 2.22 27.13 0.30
C ASN A 87 2.86 25.90 -0.42
N ASP A 88 2.93 25.94 -1.75
CA ASP A 88 3.65 24.91 -2.50
C ASP A 88 5.16 25.02 -2.26
N VAL A 89 5.85 23.86 -2.36
CA VAL A 89 7.31 23.75 -2.27
C VAL A 89 7.82 23.10 -3.54
N ALA A 90 8.83 23.68 -4.17
CA ALA A 90 9.44 23.09 -5.37
C ALA A 90 10.69 22.26 -4.98
N ILE A 91 10.84 21.06 -5.57
CA ILE A 91 12.08 20.28 -5.62
C ILE A 91 12.58 20.35 -7.06
N ALA A 92 13.69 21.06 -7.28
CA ALA A 92 14.30 21.20 -8.60
C ALA A 92 15.49 20.23 -8.75
N ILE A 93 15.42 19.36 -9.76
CA ILE A 93 16.41 18.31 -10.02
C ILE A 93 17.20 18.63 -11.29
N SER A 94 18.47 18.91 -11.12
CA SER A 94 19.43 19.09 -12.22
C SER A 94 20.82 18.69 -11.76
N TYR A 95 21.39 17.62 -12.31
CA TYR A 95 22.71 17.14 -11.88
C TYR A 95 23.79 18.18 -12.02
N THR A 96 23.85 18.86 -13.18
CA THR A 96 24.80 19.97 -13.40
C THR A 96 24.39 21.26 -12.66
N GLY A 97 23.09 21.38 -12.29
CA GLY A 97 22.50 22.58 -11.73
C GLY A 97 22.44 23.78 -12.68
N ASN A 98 22.71 23.57 -13.98
CA ASN A 98 22.77 24.61 -15.01
C ASN A 98 21.84 24.31 -16.22
N THR A 99 20.92 23.35 -16.09
CA THR A 99 19.90 23.08 -17.11
C THR A 99 19.05 24.32 -17.31
N GLU A 100 19.10 24.92 -18.50
CA GLU A 100 18.53 26.23 -18.79
C GLU A 100 17.05 26.30 -18.40
N GLU A 101 16.25 25.34 -18.85
CA GLU A 101 14.80 25.28 -18.65
C GLU A 101 14.42 25.14 -17.16
N VAL A 102 15.28 24.53 -16.35
CA VAL A 102 15.07 24.43 -14.89
C VAL A 102 15.41 25.77 -14.22
N VAL A 103 16.53 26.37 -14.63
CA VAL A 103 16.99 27.64 -14.07
C VAL A 103 16.05 28.80 -14.42
N GLU A 104 15.50 28.81 -15.62
CA GLU A 104 14.52 29.82 -16.05
C GLU A 104 13.24 29.84 -15.21
N LEU A 105 12.90 28.76 -14.54
CA LEU A 105 11.75 28.72 -13.62
C LEU A 105 11.99 29.43 -12.29
N LEU A 106 13.24 29.55 -11.82
CA LEU A 106 13.55 30.07 -10.49
C LEU A 106 12.98 31.45 -10.21
N PRO A 107 13.07 32.45 -11.13
CA PRO A 107 12.46 33.75 -10.93
C PRO A 107 10.94 33.73 -10.82
N TYR A 108 10.28 32.71 -11.41
CA TYR A 108 8.81 32.56 -11.32
C TYR A 108 8.41 31.99 -9.97
N PHE A 109 9.17 31.01 -9.43
CA PHE A 109 8.96 30.51 -8.08
C PHE A 109 9.20 31.60 -7.03
N GLU A 110 10.28 32.37 -7.18
CA GLU A 110 10.58 33.48 -6.27
C GLU A 110 9.46 34.52 -6.23
N ARG A 111 8.96 34.97 -7.40
CA ARG A 111 7.84 35.93 -7.47
C ARG A 111 6.55 35.41 -6.83
N ARG A 112 6.35 34.08 -6.80
CA ARG A 112 5.18 33.45 -6.16
C ARG A 112 5.41 33.11 -4.69
N GLY A 113 6.60 33.36 -4.17
CA GLY A 113 7.00 32.98 -2.80
C GLY A 113 7.06 31.46 -2.61
N THR A 114 7.25 30.69 -3.70
CA THR A 114 7.42 29.23 -3.66
C THR A 114 8.87 28.89 -3.36
N PRO A 115 9.19 28.35 -2.18
CA PRO A 115 10.56 27.98 -1.83
C PRO A 115 11.03 26.81 -2.69
N VAL A 116 12.32 26.80 -3.03
CA VAL A 116 12.94 25.79 -3.89
C VAL A 116 14.02 25.03 -3.15
N ILE A 117 13.94 23.71 -3.17
CA ILE A 117 14.94 22.76 -2.73
C ILE A 117 15.70 22.26 -3.95
N ALA A 118 17.01 22.43 -4.00
CA ALA A 118 17.85 21.96 -5.09
C ALA A 118 18.38 20.55 -4.80
N LEU A 119 18.16 19.60 -5.72
CA LEU A 119 18.84 18.32 -5.80
C LEU A 119 19.82 18.37 -6.96
N SER A 120 21.13 18.55 -6.67
CA SER A 120 22.14 18.75 -7.71
C SER A 120 23.49 18.16 -7.28
N GLY A 121 24.32 17.80 -8.26
CA GLY A 121 25.70 17.35 -8.03
C GLY A 121 26.73 18.51 -7.99
N ASN A 122 26.30 19.76 -8.22
CA ASN A 122 27.20 20.91 -8.29
C ASN A 122 26.76 22.04 -7.35
N PRO A 123 27.45 22.22 -6.21
CA PRO A 123 27.14 23.26 -5.22
C PRO A 123 27.42 24.68 -5.72
N HIS A 124 28.17 24.85 -6.81
CA HIS A 124 28.52 26.16 -7.41
C HIS A 124 27.67 26.49 -8.63
N SER A 125 26.57 25.75 -8.85
CA SER A 125 25.68 25.94 -10.00
C SER A 125 24.72 27.11 -9.81
N ARG A 126 24.11 27.54 -10.91
CA ARG A 126 23.05 28.57 -10.91
C ARG A 126 21.85 28.12 -10.06
N LEU A 127 21.48 26.85 -10.11
CA LEU A 127 20.41 26.27 -9.28
C LEU A 127 20.77 26.38 -7.79
N ALA A 128 21.94 25.93 -7.40
CA ALA A 128 22.38 25.96 -6.00
C ALA A 128 22.47 27.39 -5.43
N SER A 129 22.90 28.38 -6.24
CA SER A 129 23.04 29.77 -5.80
C SER A 129 21.69 30.50 -5.60
N HIS A 130 20.61 30.01 -6.23
CA HIS A 130 19.26 30.60 -6.11
C HIS A 130 18.35 29.88 -5.10
N CYS A 131 18.76 28.72 -4.60
CA CYS A 131 17.93 27.91 -3.71
C CYS A 131 18.37 28.07 -2.26
N GLY A 132 17.41 28.18 -1.35
CA GLY A 132 17.69 28.27 0.08
C GLY A 132 18.18 26.97 0.71
N ILE A 133 17.89 25.82 0.05
CA ILE A 133 18.28 24.49 0.51
C ILE A 133 18.93 23.72 -0.65
N PHE A 134 20.16 23.26 -0.43
CA PHE A 134 20.91 22.45 -1.38
C PHE A 134 21.17 21.06 -0.81
N ILE A 135 20.71 20.03 -1.52
CA ILE A 135 20.96 18.61 -1.21
C ILE A 135 21.94 18.07 -2.24
N ASP A 136 23.09 17.62 -1.76
CA ASP A 136 24.20 17.17 -2.60
C ASP A 136 23.94 15.77 -3.15
N CYS A 137 23.71 15.69 -4.46
CA CYS A 137 23.57 14.49 -5.24
C CYS A 137 24.82 14.15 -6.08
N SER A 138 26.00 14.70 -5.73
CA SER A 138 27.24 14.45 -6.46
C SER A 138 27.67 12.99 -6.39
N VAL A 139 28.23 12.50 -7.50
CA VAL A 139 28.84 11.17 -7.61
C VAL A 139 30.26 11.29 -8.15
N ALA A 140 31.11 10.32 -7.77
CA ALA A 140 32.50 10.30 -8.24
C ALA A 140 32.57 10.07 -9.78
N GLU A 141 31.72 9.16 -10.28
CA GLU A 141 31.67 8.82 -11.70
C GLU A 141 30.34 8.20 -12.08
N GLU A 142 29.97 8.31 -13.35
CA GLU A 142 28.85 7.57 -13.91
C GLU A 142 29.27 6.13 -14.24
N ALA A 143 28.32 5.18 -14.16
CA ALA A 143 28.58 3.77 -14.42
C ALA A 143 28.65 3.44 -15.93
N CYS A 144 29.06 4.39 -16.75
CA CYS A 144 29.24 4.21 -18.19
C CYS A 144 30.72 4.43 -18.57
N ALA A 145 31.18 3.70 -19.59
CA ALA A 145 32.58 3.71 -20.01
C ALA A 145 33.13 5.12 -20.39
N HIS A 146 32.24 6.03 -20.74
CA HIS A 146 32.60 7.39 -21.15
C HIS A 146 32.27 8.46 -20.10
N ASN A 147 31.76 8.04 -18.91
CA ASN A 147 31.30 8.95 -17.87
C ASN A 147 30.26 10.00 -18.35
N LEU A 148 29.39 9.62 -19.31
CA LEU A 148 28.44 10.53 -19.97
C LEU A 148 26.98 10.21 -19.68
N ALA A 149 26.66 8.91 -19.63
CA ALA A 149 25.26 8.49 -19.44
C ALA A 149 24.87 8.58 -17.96
N PRO A 150 23.84 9.37 -17.62
CA PRO A 150 23.37 9.47 -16.23
C PRO A 150 22.91 8.10 -15.72
N THR A 151 23.62 7.57 -14.75
CA THR A 151 23.42 6.25 -14.13
C THR A 151 23.59 6.35 -12.62
N SER A 152 24.82 6.46 -12.11
CA SER A 152 25.09 6.65 -10.68
C SER A 152 24.39 7.89 -10.12
N SER A 153 24.45 9.00 -10.87
CA SER A 153 23.79 10.27 -10.50
C SER A 153 22.27 10.13 -10.42
N THR A 154 21.64 9.46 -11.38
CA THR A 154 20.18 9.26 -11.37
C THR A 154 19.74 8.28 -10.31
N THR A 155 20.51 7.21 -10.08
CA THR A 155 20.25 6.22 -9.02
C THR A 155 20.37 6.88 -7.64
N LEU A 156 21.40 7.69 -7.40
CA LEU A 156 21.55 8.42 -6.14
C LEU A 156 20.41 9.42 -5.91
N THR A 157 20.09 10.23 -6.92
CA THR A 157 19.01 11.22 -6.82
C THR A 157 17.65 10.54 -6.49
N LEU A 158 17.41 9.38 -7.10
CA LEU A 158 16.22 8.57 -6.82
C LEU A 158 16.23 8.07 -5.35
N ALA A 159 17.35 7.54 -4.88
CA ALA A 159 17.48 7.05 -3.50
C ALA A 159 17.25 8.16 -2.47
N ILE A 160 17.80 9.36 -2.72
CA ILE A 160 17.55 10.55 -1.87
C ILE A 160 16.07 10.95 -1.89
N GLY A 161 15.45 10.96 -3.05
CA GLY A 161 14.01 11.26 -3.19
C GLY A 161 13.13 10.26 -2.43
N ASP A 162 13.47 8.98 -2.48
CA ASP A 162 12.78 7.94 -1.70
C ASP A 162 13.02 8.11 -0.19
N ALA A 163 14.23 8.46 0.22
CA ALA A 163 14.53 8.74 1.62
C ALA A 163 13.69 9.94 2.15
N ILE A 164 13.56 11.01 1.36
CA ILE A 164 12.68 12.14 1.68
C ILE A 164 11.23 11.68 1.80
N ALA A 165 10.71 10.92 0.86
CA ALA A 165 9.34 10.44 0.87
C ALA A 165 9.04 9.57 2.10
N ILE A 166 9.94 8.65 2.46
CA ILE A 166 9.79 7.78 3.63
C ILE A 166 9.92 8.55 4.95
N ALA A 167 10.82 9.54 5.01
CA ALA A 167 10.94 10.40 6.19
C ALA A 167 9.66 11.22 6.42
N LEU A 168 9.08 11.79 5.35
CA LEU A 168 7.79 12.50 5.40
C LEU A 168 6.64 11.58 5.78
N MET A 169 6.59 10.37 5.22
CA MET A 169 5.61 9.34 5.56
C MET A 169 5.63 9.03 7.07
N LYS A 170 6.81 8.82 7.66
CA LYS A 170 6.99 8.61 9.10
C LYS A 170 6.55 9.82 9.91
N ALA A 171 6.96 11.03 9.52
CA ALA A 171 6.64 12.26 10.23
C ALA A 171 5.13 12.57 10.21
N ARG A 172 4.39 12.07 9.22
CA ARG A 172 2.93 12.18 9.11
C ARG A 172 2.17 11.11 9.87
N GLY A 173 2.82 10.07 10.35
CA GLY A 173 2.17 8.89 10.91
C GLY A 173 1.30 8.14 9.88
N PHE A 174 1.71 8.16 8.60
CA PHE A 174 0.98 7.51 7.50
C PHE A 174 0.96 6.00 7.68
N THR A 175 -0.24 5.43 7.72
CA THR A 175 -0.49 4.02 8.06
C THR A 175 -0.58 3.12 6.84
N ALA A 176 -0.64 1.80 7.06
CA ALA A 176 -0.90 0.82 6.01
C ALA A 176 -2.31 1.00 5.42
N GLU A 177 -3.29 1.41 6.24
CA GLU A 177 -4.65 1.71 5.81
C GLU A 177 -4.68 2.94 4.90
N ASP A 178 -3.88 3.96 5.19
CA ASP A 178 -3.72 5.15 4.33
C ASP A 178 -3.12 4.76 2.98
N PHE A 179 -2.10 3.87 3.00
CA PHE A 179 -1.49 3.34 1.79
C PHE A 179 -2.51 2.58 0.93
N ALA A 180 -3.34 1.75 1.56
CA ALA A 180 -4.39 1.00 0.89
C ALA A 180 -5.43 1.92 0.22
N ARG A 181 -5.81 3.02 0.89
CA ARG A 181 -6.72 4.04 0.31
C ARG A 181 -6.15 4.68 -0.95
N ASN A 182 -4.84 4.89 -1.00
CA ASN A 182 -4.17 5.46 -2.17
C ASN A 182 -3.96 4.43 -3.30
N HIS A 183 -4.09 3.11 -3.01
CA HIS A 183 -3.86 2.02 -3.97
C HIS A 183 -5.05 1.04 -4.08
N PRO A 184 -6.28 1.50 -4.35
CA PRO A 184 -7.48 0.66 -4.27
C PRO A 184 -7.48 -0.52 -5.26
N GLY A 185 -6.83 -0.38 -6.40
CA GLY A 185 -6.76 -1.42 -7.45
C GLY A 185 -5.64 -2.44 -7.29
N GLY A 186 -4.68 -2.21 -6.40
CA GLY A 186 -3.54 -3.11 -6.18
C GLY A 186 -3.86 -4.31 -5.29
N SER A 187 -3.12 -5.41 -5.44
CA SER A 187 -3.27 -6.58 -4.56
C SER A 187 -3.10 -6.22 -3.08
N LEU A 188 -2.16 -5.35 -2.77
CA LEU A 188 -1.93 -4.85 -1.40
C LEU A 188 -3.13 -4.02 -0.91
N GLY A 189 -3.70 -3.15 -1.77
CA GLY A 189 -4.90 -2.37 -1.43
C GLY A 189 -6.09 -3.26 -1.09
N ARG A 190 -6.35 -4.29 -1.90
CA ARG A 190 -7.42 -5.28 -1.63
C ARG A 190 -7.21 -6.02 -0.32
N ARG A 191 -5.97 -6.46 -0.01
CA ARG A 191 -5.65 -7.14 1.25
C ARG A 191 -5.93 -6.31 2.50
N LEU A 192 -5.78 -4.99 2.40
CA LEU A 192 -5.91 -4.06 3.51
C LEU A 192 -7.29 -3.38 3.60
N GLN A 193 -8.18 -3.57 2.61
CA GLN A 193 -9.49 -2.94 2.58
C GLN A 193 -10.66 -3.92 2.64
N LEU A 194 -10.56 -5.06 1.94
CA LEU A 194 -11.67 -6.01 1.89
C LEU A 194 -11.90 -6.65 3.25
N GLN A 195 -13.16 -6.61 3.69
CA GLN A 195 -13.62 -7.25 4.91
C GLN A 195 -14.33 -8.57 4.59
N VAL A 196 -14.46 -9.42 5.60
CA VAL A 196 -15.17 -10.70 5.50
C VAL A 196 -16.59 -10.51 4.96
N LYS A 197 -17.31 -9.48 5.41
CA LYS A 197 -18.68 -9.16 4.95
C LYS A 197 -18.80 -8.90 3.45
N ASP A 198 -17.71 -8.45 2.80
CA ASP A 198 -17.71 -8.12 1.38
C ASP A 198 -17.62 -9.37 0.49
N LEU A 199 -17.15 -10.50 1.06
CA LEU A 199 -16.90 -11.75 0.35
C LEU A 199 -17.74 -12.94 0.87
N MET A 200 -18.34 -12.83 2.06
CA MET A 200 -19.13 -13.91 2.64
C MET A 200 -20.43 -14.15 1.89
N HIS A 201 -20.93 -15.36 1.97
CA HIS A 201 -22.30 -15.71 1.59
C HIS A 201 -23.20 -15.52 2.80
N GLY A 202 -23.93 -14.40 2.84
CA GLY A 202 -24.83 -14.06 3.93
C GLY A 202 -26.10 -14.92 3.99
N MET A 203 -26.80 -14.87 5.14
CA MET A 203 -28.13 -15.48 5.27
C MET A 203 -29.15 -14.75 4.39
N PRO A 204 -30.15 -15.43 3.73
CA PRO A 204 -30.44 -16.87 3.81
C PRO A 204 -29.72 -17.74 2.76
N ARG A 205 -28.71 -17.19 2.04
CA ARG A 205 -27.96 -17.96 1.02
C ARG A 205 -27.09 -19.04 1.68
N ALA A 206 -26.51 -18.78 2.83
CA ALA A 206 -25.80 -19.77 3.62
C ALA A 206 -26.81 -20.80 4.18
N PRO A 207 -26.61 -22.10 3.93
CA PRO A 207 -27.52 -23.12 4.45
C PRO A 207 -27.37 -23.26 5.96
N SER A 208 -28.51 -23.29 6.66
CA SER A 208 -28.54 -23.52 8.10
C SER A 208 -29.66 -24.51 8.47
N LEU A 209 -29.39 -25.34 9.47
CA LEU A 209 -30.29 -26.37 9.98
C LEU A 209 -30.32 -26.32 11.50
N THR A 210 -31.35 -26.95 12.07
CA THR A 210 -31.42 -27.17 13.53
C THR A 210 -30.58 -28.38 13.95
N PRO A 211 -30.16 -28.51 15.21
CA PRO A 211 -29.46 -29.70 15.71
C PRO A 211 -30.21 -31.02 15.51
N SER A 212 -31.56 -30.98 15.46
CA SER A 212 -32.42 -32.13 15.25
C SER A 212 -32.66 -32.52 13.79
N ALA A 213 -32.17 -31.74 12.83
CA ALA A 213 -32.34 -32.02 11.42
C ALA A 213 -31.78 -33.40 11.04
N GLY A 214 -32.53 -34.13 10.24
CA GLY A 214 -32.16 -35.47 9.78
C GLY A 214 -31.22 -35.45 8.57
N MET A 215 -30.69 -36.63 8.21
CA MET A 215 -29.70 -36.78 7.15
C MET A 215 -30.20 -36.30 5.78
N ASP A 216 -31.49 -36.52 5.45
CA ASP A 216 -32.07 -36.06 4.17
C ASP A 216 -32.05 -34.55 4.06
N GLU A 217 -32.37 -33.81 5.14
CA GLU A 217 -32.31 -32.35 5.19
C GLU A 217 -30.87 -31.85 5.06
N ILE A 218 -29.93 -32.54 5.72
CA ILE A 218 -28.50 -32.19 5.69
C ILE A 218 -27.94 -32.37 4.26
N LEU A 219 -28.22 -33.48 3.61
CA LEU A 219 -27.79 -33.77 2.24
C LEU A 219 -28.40 -32.77 1.24
N SER A 220 -29.68 -32.46 1.38
CA SER A 220 -30.34 -31.45 0.53
C SER A 220 -29.69 -30.08 0.72
N ALA A 221 -29.53 -29.61 1.97
CA ALA A 221 -28.92 -28.31 2.26
C ALA A 221 -27.48 -28.18 1.77
N SER A 222 -26.68 -29.25 1.88
CA SER A 222 -25.31 -29.30 1.39
C SER A 222 -25.23 -29.24 -0.14
N THR A 223 -26.15 -29.95 -0.83
CA THR A 223 -26.15 -30.08 -2.29
C THR A 223 -26.71 -28.83 -2.98
N ASP A 224 -27.82 -28.28 -2.47
CA ASP A 224 -28.56 -27.19 -3.13
C ASP A 224 -27.77 -25.89 -3.18
N ARG A 225 -27.00 -25.60 -2.15
CA ARG A 225 -26.28 -24.32 -2.01
C ARG A 225 -24.83 -24.36 -2.49
N LYS A 226 -24.22 -25.56 -2.56
CA LYS A 226 -22.84 -25.80 -3.06
C LYS A 226 -21.78 -24.93 -2.38
N LEU A 227 -21.94 -24.64 -1.08
CA LEU A 227 -21.00 -23.85 -0.31
C LEU A 227 -19.99 -24.69 0.48
N GLY A 228 -20.10 -26.04 0.42
CA GLY A 228 -19.16 -27.00 1.05
C GLY A 228 -19.35 -27.15 2.55
N ALA A 229 -20.36 -26.51 3.13
CA ALA A 229 -20.72 -26.67 4.53
C ALA A 229 -22.15 -26.20 4.80
N VAL A 230 -22.74 -26.71 5.92
CA VAL A 230 -24.04 -26.33 6.46
C VAL A 230 -23.86 -25.87 7.90
N LEU A 231 -24.40 -24.72 8.25
CA LEU A 231 -24.42 -24.21 9.63
C LEU A 231 -25.46 -24.97 10.46
N VAL A 232 -25.14 -25.26 11.71
CA VAL A 232 -26.11 -25.80 12.66
C VAL A 232 -26.37 -24.76 13.72
N CYS A 233 -27.65 -24.32 13.82
CA CYS A 233 -28.03 -23.18 14.65
C CYS A 233 -29.19 -23.53 15.61
N GLU A 234 -29.14 -22.99 16.82
CA GLU A 234 -30.27 -22.91 17.75
C GLU A 234 -30.85 -21.50 17.70
N GLY A 235 -31.95 -21.33 16.99
CA GLY A 235 -32.44 -20.02 16.62
C GLY A 235 -31.47 -19.33 15.67
N THR A 236 -30.87 -18.21 16.12
CA THR A 236 -29.82 -17.51 15.37
C THR A 236 -28.41 -17.91 15.83
N ASN A 237 -28.26 -18.54 16.99
CA ASN A 237 -26.98 -18.87 17.59
C ASN A 237 -26.31 -20.07 16.91
N LEU A 238 -25.06 -19.93 16.51
CA LEU A 238 -24.26 -21.00 15.89
C LEU A 238 -23.81 -22.00 16.95
N VAL A 239 -24.19 -23.28 16.79
CA VAL A 239 -23.77 -24.37 17.68
C VAL A 239 -22.84 -25.37 17.02
N GLY A 240 -22.77 -25.39 15.68
CA GLY A 240 -21.92 -26.30 14.95
C GLY A 240 -21.86 -26.02 13.45
N ILE A 241 -21.02 -26.80 12.76
CA ILE A 241 -20.88 -26.81 11.30
C ILE A 241 -20.80 -28.25 10.82
N ILE A 242 -21.41 -28.56 9.69
CA ILE A 242 -21.27 -29.82 8.97
C ILE A 242 -20.60 -29.54 7.64
N THR A 243 -19.45 -30.13 7.41
CA THR A 243 -18.69 -30.07 6.16
C THR A 243 -18.81 -31.38 5.37
N ASP A 244 -18.34 -31.38 4.10
CA ASP A 244 -18.23 -32.61 3.31
C ASP A 244 -17.34 -33.66 3.99
N GLY A 245 -16.37 -33.24 4.79
CA GLY A 245 -15.53 -34.10 5.63
C GLY A 245 -16.32 -34.80 6.73
N ASP A 246 -17.27 -34.10 7.36
CA ASP A 246 -18.14 -34.66 8.40
C ASP A 246 -19.10 -35.67 7.80
N LEU A 247 -19.69 -35.36 6.65
CA LEU A 247 -20.56 -36.29 5.91
C LEU A 247 -19.80 -37.57 5.54
N ARG A 248 -18.56 -37.46 5.03
CA ARG A 248 -17.73 -38.65 4.74
C ARG A 248 -17.40 -39.44 5.99
N ARG A 249 -17.19 -38.80 7.13
CA ARG A 249 -16.99 -39.52 8.41
C ARG A 249 -18.26 -40.22 8.89
N ALA A 250 -19.43 -39.58 8.72
CA ALA A 250 -20.72 -40.15 9.08
C ALA A 250 -21.04 -41.46 8.29
N LEU A 251 -20.58 -41.60 7.04
CA LEU A 251 -20.74 -42.81 6.25
C LEU A 251 -20.14 -44.08 6.90
N LYS A 252 -19.19 -43.93 7.84
CA LYS A 252 -18.63 -45.06 8.59
C LYS A 252 -19.67 -45.75 9.49
N HIS A 253 -20.77 -45.06 9.81
CA HIS A 253 -21.86 -45.59 10.63
C HIS A 253 -22.83 -46.52 9.84
N LYS A 254 -22.55 -46.77 8.51
CA LYS A 254 -23.29 -47.70 7.66
C LYS A 254 -24.82 -47.68 7.87
N ASP A 255 -25.36 -48.70 8.52
CA ASP A 255 -26.82 -48.92 8.67
C ASP A 255 -27.51 -47.82 9.48
N ARG A 256 -26.77 -47.04 10.32
CA ARG A 256 -27.29 -45.92 11.08
C ARG A 256 -27.19 -44.59 10.36
N PHE A 257 -26.54 -44.49 9.21
CA PHE A 257 -26.25 -43.23 8.52
C PHE A 257 -27.52 -42.36 8.32
N PHE A 258 -28.57 -42.95 7.80
CA PHE A 258 -29.83 -42.21 7.56
C PHE A 258 -30.63 -41.86 8.81
N HIS A 259 -30.24 -42.39 9.99
CA HIS A 259 -30.87 -42.10 11.28
C HIS A 259 -30.08 -41.07 12.11
N LEU A 260 -28.94 -40.61 11.61
CA LEU A 260 -28.11 -39.62 12.29
C LEU A 260 -28.74 -38.21 12.16
N THR A 261 -28.62 -37.44 13.23
CA THR A 261 -29.03 -36.04 13.26
C THR A 261 -27.84 -35.10 13.08
N ALA A 262 -28.11 -33.83 12.78
CA ALA A 262 -27.09 -32.79 12.65
C ALA A 262 -26.22 -32.69 13.90
N SER A 263 -26.82 -32.79 15.09
CA SER A 263 -26.10 -32.73 16.38
C SER A 263 -25.13 -33.89 16.61
N GLU A 264 -25.33 -35.03 15.96
CA GLU A 264 -24.48 -36.24 16.09
C GLU A 264 -23.26 -36.17 15.16
N ILE A 265 -23.36 -35.46 14.03
CA ILE A 265 -22.28 -35.43 13.01
C ILE A 265 -21.55 -34.08 12.91
N MET A 266 -22.13 -33.00 13.46
CA MET A 266 -21.53 -31.68 13.38
C MET A 266 -20.20 -31.56 14.14
N THR A 267 -19.31 -30.74 13.63
CA THR A 267 -18.20 -30.21 14.40
C THR A 267 -18.75 -29.12 15.31
N ARG A 268 -18.70 -29.37 16.65
CA ARG A 268 -19.15 -28.40 17.68
C ARG A 268 -18.13 -27.31 17.87
N ASN A 269 -18.59 -26.10 18.25
CA ASN A 269 -17.75 -24.94 18.51
C ASN A 269 -16.73 -24.70 17.37
N PRO A 270 -17.19 -24.54 16.12
CA PRO A 270 -16.29 -24.33 15.01
C PRO A 270 -15.52 -23.02 15.18
N ILE A 271 -14.38 -22.93 14.51
CA ILE A 271 -13.68 -21.66 14.40
C ILE A 271 -14.54 -20.71 13.57
N THR A 272 -14.70 -19.48 14.06
CA THR A 272 -15.54 -18.45 13.48
C THR A 272 -14.75 -17.18 13.23
N ILE A 273 -15.33 -16.27 12.47
CA ILE A 273 -14.78 -14.93 12.24
C ILE A 273 -15.89 -13.89 12.23
N GLU A 274 -15.57 -12.66 12.65
CA GLU A 274 -16.50 -11.55 12.60
C GLU A 274 -16.54 -10.89 11.21
N PRO A 275 -17.67 -10.29 10.80
CA PRO A 275 -17.85 -9.73 9.46
C PRO A 275 -16.95 -8.53 9.15
N ASN A 276 -16.54 -7.79 10.17
CA ASN A 276 -15.70 -6.59 10.03
C ASN A 276 -14.19 -6.86 10.06
N ARG A 277 -13.78 -8.12 10.24
CA ARG A 277 -12.36 -8.51 10.12
C ARG A 277 -11.91 -8.43 8.67
N LEU A 278 -10.62 -8.20 8.46
CA LEU A 278 -10.06 -8.20 7.09
C LEU A 278 -10.20 -9.59 6.45
N ALA A 279 -10.57 -9.62 5.18
CA ALA A 279 -10.65 -10.86 4.41
C ALA A 279 -9.29 -11.58 4.35
N TYR A 280 -8.18 -10.83 4.36
CA TYR A 280 -6.84 -11.39 4.44
C TYR A 280 -6.55 -12.08 5.78
N ASP A 281 -7.05 -11.56 6.90
CA ASP A 281 -6.95 -12.24 8.20
C ASP A 281 -7.72 -13.56 8.19
N ALA A 282 -8.88 -13.60 7.51
CA ALA A 282 -9.64 -14.84 7.32
C ALA A 282 -8.83 -15.89 6.54
N LEU A 283 -8.16 -15.48 5.46
CA LEU A 283 -7.29 -16.36 4.66
C LEU A 283 -6.17 -16.95 5.53
N ARG A 284 -5.49 -16.12 6.31
CA ARG A 284 -4.44 -16.57 7.24
C ARG A 284 -5.00 -17.54 8.29
N LEU A 285 -6.16 -17.23 8.87
CA LEU A 285 -6.82 -18.09 9.85
C LEU A 285 -7.18 -19.47 9.27
N MET A 286 -7.49 -19.54 7.97
CA MET A 286 -7.83 -20.78 7.28
C MET A 286 -6.59 -21.61 6.89
N GLU A 287 -5.48 -20.96 6.50
CA GLU A 287 -4.29 -21.59 5.92
C GLU A 287 -3.15 -21.81 6.93
N GLU A 288 -2.88 -20.84 7.83
CA GLU A 288 -1.73 -20.86 8.76
C GLU A 288 -2.03 -21.72 10.00
N ARG A 289 -2.35 -23.01 9.81
CA ARG A 289 -2.66 -23.95 10.88
C ARG A 289 -2.42 -25.40 10.45
N ASP A 290 -2.22 -26.29 11.39
CA ASP A 290 -1.94 -27.72 11.15
C ASP A 290 -3.07 -28.43 10.38
N SER A 291 -4.32 -28.05 10.64
CA SER A 291 -5.51 -28.53 9.93
C SER A 291 -6.18 -27.39 9.19
N GLN A 292 -5.98 -27.32 7.88
CA GLN A 292 -6.55 -26.28 7.04
C GLN A 292 -8.08 -26.32 7.02
N ILE A 293 -8.69 -25.14 6.94
CA ILE A 293 -10.13 -24.93 6.90
C ILE A 293 -10.52 -24.41 5.53
N SER A 294 -11.47 -25.05 4.86
CA SER A 294 -11.98 -24.60 3.55
C SER A 294 -13.20 -23.68 3.63
N VAL A 295 -13.93 -23.73 4.74
CA VAL A 295 -15.14 -22.92 4.99
C VAL A 295 -15.14 -22.42 6.43
N LEU A 296 -15.44 -21.14 6.61
CA LEU A 296 -15.43 -20.46 7.91
C LEU A 296 -16.80 -19.84 8.18
N PRO A 297 -17.49 -20.20 9.29
CA PRO A 297 -18.70 -19.52 9.70
C PRO A 297 -18.42 -18.07 10.09
N VAL A 298 -19.28 -17.16 9.64
CA VAL A 298 -19.23 -15.75 10.01
C VAL A 298 -20.31 -15.48 11.06
N VAL A 299 -19.90 -14.94 12.21
CA VAL A 299 -20.80 -14.68 13.34
C VAL A 299 -20.65 -13.23 13.83
N ASP A 300 -21.68 -12.72 14.48
CA ASP A 300 -21.58 -11.46 15.22
C ASP A 300 -20.92 -11.66 16.60
N HIS A 301 -20.74 -10.57 17.34
CA HIS A 301 -20.16 -10.57 18.69
C HIS A 301 -20.99 -11.34 19.74
N LEU A 302 -22.24 -11.70 19.42
CA LEU A 302 -23.13 -12.50 20.27
C LEU A 302 -23.12 -13.99 19.87
N GLY A 303 -22.40 -14.37 18.81
CA GLY A 303 -22.35 -15.75 18.31
C GLY A 303 -23.47 -16.09 17.33
N ASN A 304 -24.28 -15.12 16.89
CA ASN A 304 -25.31 -15.37 15.89
C ASN A 304 -24.69 -15.59 14.51
N ALA A 305 -25.16 -16.60 13.79
CA ALA A 305 -24.72 -16.92 12.45
C ALA A 305 -25.17 -15.85 11.44
N LEU A 306 -24.21 -15.23 10.75
CA LEU A 306 -24.44 -14.24 9.70
C LEU A 306 -24.23 -14.80 8.30
N GLY A 307 -23.45 -15.88 8.16
CA GLY A 307 -23.15 -16.47 6.87
C GLY A 307 -21.96 -17.43 6.88
N LEU A 308 -21.46 -17.72 5.68
CA LEU A 308 -20.30 -18.58 5.43
C LEU A 308 -19.29 -17.84 4.52
N LEU A 309 -18.00 -18.03 4.79
CA LEU A 309 -16.90 -17.59 3.96
C LEU A 309 -16.11 -18.81 3.48
N ARG A 310 -15.88 -18.93 2.16
CA ARG A 310 -15.10 -20.01 1.58
C ARG A 310 -13.69 -19.53 1.24
N ILE A 311 -12.73 -20.43 1.39
CA ILE A 311 -11.34 -20.16 0.97
C ILE A 311 -11.25 -19.83 -0.53
N HIS A 312 -12.08 -20.49 -1.36
CA HIS A 312 -12.12 -20.25 -2.80
C HIS A 312 -12.47 -18.80 -3.16
N ASP A 313 -13.40 -18.17 -2.43
CA ASP A 313 -13.79 -16.79 -2.65
C ASP A 313 -12.66 -15.82 -2.25
N LEU A 314 -11.88 -16.17 -1.23
CA LEU A 314 -10.69 -15.41 -0.81
C LEU A 314 -9.56 -15.52 -1.84
N VAL A 315 -9.22 -16.74 -2.27
CA VAL A 315 -8.11 -16.99 -3.21
C VAL A 315 -8.35 -16.36 -4.59
N GLN A 316 -9.59 -16.32 -5.07
CA GLN A 316 -9.93 -15.61 -6.32
C GLN A 316 -9.79 -14.09 -6.22
N THR A 317 -9.79 -13.55 -5.01
CA THR A 317 -9.77 -12.10 -4.76
C THR A 317 -8.34 -11.57 -4.59
N PHE A 318 -7.42 -12.37 -4.09
CA PHE A 318 -6.03 -12.01 -3.78
C PHE A 318 -5.02 -12.65 -4.74
#